data_bc98bed44cad15e93f30bf58c66dc795
#
_entry.id   bc98bed44cad15e93f30bf58c66dc795
#
_cell.length_a   1.000
_cell.length_b   1.000
_cell.length_c   1.000
_cell.angle_alpha   90.00
_cell.angle_beta   90.00
_cell.angle_gamma   90.00
#
_symmetry.space_group_name_H-M   'P 1'
#
loop_
_entity.id
_entity.type
_entity.pdbx_description
1 polymer ?
#
loop_
_entity_poly.entity_id
_entity_poly.type
_entity_poly.pdbx_seq_one_letter_code
_entity_poly.pdbx_strand_id
1 'polypeptide(L)'
;DRPFKTVEGKPWPVNEGGSYSGRSVTLQYGLSRSLNTISARTLDKIGVDYSYDFITENFHISSLDSVRDSDYGPLAIGSLTNGATVLELTTAYASFGNGGSYYEPYCYYKILDSQGNVLIEKDPEKTKSTALSENTSWVMNKLLQTVMTEGTGTTYKLSGIECFGKTGTTNDNKDRWFIGGTPDFVAGVWYGYDKPKEVFYNLSPNPSGTIWNTVMKEVYEKLEEKNKSFETKFPESDGIVRKSYCRSCGKLRSGTGAYGWYDVDNLPANCTGNHSGGGYYDSNSDNSSENTTSASNNSGKKNDNSTTAENTTEQTSQADTTQAPATEAPSTEAQPAENVVQ
;
A
#
# COMPACT_ATOMS: atom_id res chain seq x y z
N ASP A 1 1.60 10.69 -12.79
CA ASP A 1 2.75 10.09 -12.12
C ASP A 1 4.03 10.81 -12.56
N ARG A 2 4.40 11.85 -11.80
CA ARG A 2 5.58 12.73 -11.96
C ARG A 2 5.98 13.22 -10.58
N PRO A 3 7.21 13.70 -10.36
CA PRO A 3 7.56 14.34 -9.11
C PRO A 3 6.53 15.40 -8.69
N PHE A 4 6.23 15.47 -7.42
CA PHE A 4 5.27 16.43 -6.87
C PHE A 4 5.94 17.80 -6.65
N LYS A 5 7.13 17.78 -6.04
CA LYS A 5 7.96 18.97 -5.79
C LYS A 5 9.45 18.63 -5.89
N THR A 6 10.30 19.63 -5.77
CA THR A 6 11.74 19.46 -5.62
C THR A 6 12.12 19.75 -4.17
N VAL A 7 12.87 18.85 -3.56
CA VAL A 7 13.38 18.97 -2.19
C VAL A 7 14.91 18.87 -2.27
N GLU A 8 15.62 19.85 -1.78
CA GLU A 8 17.10 19.91 -1.83
C GLU A 8 17.68 19.65 -3.23
N GLY A 9 17.03 20.21 -4.25
CA GLY A 9 17.44 20.04 -5.65
C GLY A 9 17.10 18.69 -6.29
N LYS A 10 16.45 17.77 -5.56
CA LYS A 10 16.08 16.44 -6.04
C LYS A 10 14.56 16.31 -6.25
N PRO A 11 14.11 15.57 -7.28
CA PRO A 11 12.69 15.26 -7.47
C PRO A 11 12.11 14.52 -6.27
N TRP A 12 10.93 14.93 -5.78
CA TRP A 12 10.25 14.28 -4.65
C TRP A 12 8.73 14.15 -4.91
N PRO A 13 8.04 13.10 -4.38
CA PRO A 13 8.66 11.87 -3.89
C PRO A 13 9.18 10.99 -5.03
N VAL A 14 10.04 10.04 -4.70
CA VAL A 14 10.51 9.03 -5.64
C VAL A 14 9.64 7.77 -5.48
N ASN A 15 9.16 7.20 -6.60
CA ASN A 15 8.50 5.89 -6.57
C ASN A 15 9.51 4.78 -6.31
N GLU A 16 9.07 3.63 -5.81
CA GLU A 16 9.89 2.44 -5.74
C GLU A 16 10.48 2.13 -7.14
N GLY A 17 11.78 1.81 -7.20
CA GLY A 17 12.49 1.64 -8.47
C GLY A 17 12.92 2.93 -9.17
N GLY A 18 12.68 4.12 -8.59
CA GLY A 18 13.24 5.40 -9.04
C GLY A 18 12.65 5.99 -10.32
N SER A 19 11.57 5.41 -10.87
CA SER A 19 11.01 5.80 -12.16
C SER A 19 9.65 6.48 -12.05
N TYR A 20 9.31 7.27 -13.08
CA TYR A 20 8.02 7.93 -13.27
C TYR A 20 7.50 7.61 -14.65
N SER A 21 6.21 7.31 -14.77
CA SER A 21 5.60 7.05 -16.08
C SER A 21 5.41 8.31 -16.93
N GLY A 22 5.44 9.49 -16.30
CA GLY A 22 5.15 10.78 -16.95
C GLY A 22 3.67 10.97 -17.33
N ARG A 23 2.80 10.01 -17.01
CA ARG A 23 1.40 9.96 -17.44
C ARG A 23 0.44 10.36 -16.31
N SER A 24 -0.79 10.71 -16.69
CA SER A 24 -1.91 10.76 -15.75
C SER A 24 -2.38 9.33 -15.47
N VAL A 25 -2.58 9.01 -14.20
CA VAL A 25 -3.03 7.69 -13.74
C VAL A 25 -4.25 7.86 -12.83
N THR A 26 -5.04 6.79 -12.68
CA THR A 26 -6.15 6.78 -11.72
C THR A 26 -5.65 6.57 -10.29
N LEU A 27 -6.47 6.93 -9.29
CA LEU A 27 -6.17 6.61 -7.89
C LEU A 27 -6.05 5.10 -7.67
N GLN A 28 -6.91 4.30 -8.31
CA GLN A 28 -6.85 2.84 -8.29
C GLN A 28 -5.47 2.33 -8.73
N TYR A 29 -5.00 2.79 -9.91
CA TYR A 29 -3.68 2.40 -10.40
C TYR A 29 -2.55 2.88 -9.46
N GLY A 30 -2.63 4.12 -8.97
CA GLY A 30 -1.65 4.67 -8.03
C GLY A 30 -1.56 3.87 -6.74
N LEU A 31 -2.71 3.47 -6.18
CA LEU A 31 -2.79 2.65 -4.97
C LEU A 31 -2.30 1.22 -5.21
N SER A 32 -2.76 0.57 -6.29
CA SER A 32 -2.39 -0.82 -6.60
C SER A 32 -0.89 -0.98 -6.86
N ARG A 33 -0.26 0.02 -7.45
CA ARG A 33 1.19 0.06 -7.71
C ARG A 33 2.00 0.78 -6.62
N SER A 34 1.33 1.25 -5.56
CA SER A 34 2.00 1.95 -4.44
C SER A 34 2.82 3.17 -4.88
N LEU A 35 2.27 4.01 -5.77
CA LEU A 35 2.97 5.17 -6.31
C LEU A 35 3.01 6.32 -5.31
N ASN A 36 4.17 6.62 -4.79
CA ASN A 36 4.41 7.72 -3.85
C ASN A 36 3.97 9.09 -4.41
N THR A 37 4.16 9.31 -5.70
CA THR A 37 3.76 10.54 -6.39
C THR A 37 2.25 10.77 -6.36
N ILE A 38 1.46 9.70 -6.37
CA ILE A 38 0.00 9.77 -6.32
C ILE A 38 -0.46 9.99 -4.89
N SER A 39 0.15 9.32 -3.91
CA SER A 39 -0.12 9.57 -2.48
C SER A 39 0.13 11.03 -2.10
N ALA A 40 1.28 11.60 -2.48
CA ALA A 40 1.60 13.01 -2.19
C ALA A 40 0.59 13.98 -2.82
N ARG A 41 0.16 13.72 -4.07
CA ARG A 41 -0.86 14.56 -4.74
C ARG A 41 -2.25 14.39 -4.15
N THR A 42 -2.56 13.22 -3.62
CA THR A 42 -3.83 12.97 -2.93
C THR A 42 -3.86 13.73 -1.61
N LEU A 43 -2.78 13.65 -0.82
CA LEU A 43 -2.64 14.41 0.42
C LEU A 43 -2.72 15.94 0.17
N ASP A 44 -2.08 16.43 -0.90
CA ASP A 44 -2.15 17.85 -1.29
C ASP A 44 -3.59 18.33 -1.54
N LYS A 45 -4.41 17.48 -2.10
CA LYS A 45 -5.85 17.80 -2.34
C LYS A 45 -6.70 17.73 -1.08
N ILE A 46 -6.35 16.88 -0.14
CA ILE A 46 -7.07 16.69 1.11
C ILE A 46 -6.66 17.76 2.14
N GLY A 47 -5.37 18.10 2.17
CA GLY A 47 -4.73 18.95 3.16
C GLY A 47 -4.02 18.14 4.25
N VAL A 48 -2.85 18.65 4.65
CA VAL A 48 -1.98 18.01 5.64
C VAL A 48 -2.65 17.99 7.01
N ASP A 49 -3.13 19.15 7.49
CA ASP A 49 -3.75 19.28 8.81
C ASP A 49 -4.99 18.40 8.94
N TYR A 50 -5.90 18.45 7.97
CA TYR A 50 -7.07 17.58 7.96
C TYR A 50 -6.70 16.10 7.99
N SER A 51 -5.66 15.71 7.24
CA SER A 51 -5.23 14.30 7.20
C SER A 51 -4.60 13.86 8.51
N TYR A 52 -3.84 14.74 9.18
CA TYR A 52 -3.28 14.48 10.49
C TYR A 52 -4.39 14.26 11.54
N ASP A 53 -5.32 15.21 11.63
CA ASP A 53 -6.46 15.13 12.55
C ASP A 53 -7.30 13.88 12.27
N PHE A 54 -7.58 13.60 11.00
CA PHE A 54 -8.35 12.42 10.61
C PHE A 54 -7.71 11.10 11.06
N ILE A 55 -6.40 10.94 10.91
CA ILE A 55 -5.69 9.72 11.30
C ILE A 55 -5.65 9.57 12.82
N THR A 56 -5.47 10.67 13.54
CA THR A 56 -5.40 10.65 15.02
C THR A 56 -6.77 10.49 15.66
N GLU A 57 -7.80 11.14 15.14
CA GLU A 57 -9.14 11.16 15.75
C GLU A 57 -10.01 9.97 15.31
N ASN A 58 -9.94 9.57 14.02
CA ASN A 58 -10.81 8.54 13.48
C ASN A 58 -10.18 7.13 13.50
N PHE A 59 -8.87 7.05 13.29
CA PHE A 59 -8.14 5.79 13.33
C PHE A 59 -7.33 5.57 14.60
N HIS A 60 -7.31 6.57 15.49
CA HIS A 60 -6.65 6.53 16.79
C HIS A 60 -5.18 6.10 16.73
N ILE A 61 -4.45 6.56 15.71
CA ILE A 61 -3.01 6.35 15.62
C ILE A 61 -2.34 7.32 16.57
N SER A 62 -1.89 6.83 17.72
CA SER A 62 -1.44 7.66 18.86
C SER A 62 0.05 8.05 18.77
N SER A 63 0.82 7.40 17.93
CA SER A 63 2.28 7.55 17.85
C SER A 63 2.76 8.75 17.02
N LEU A 64 1.85 9.46 16.34
CA LEU A 64 2.20 10.59 15.49
C LEU A 64 2.72 11.78 16.31
N ASP A 65 3.83 12.36 15.86
CA ASP A 65 4.36 13.62 16.39
C ASP A 65 3.66 14.81 15.73
N SER A 66 3.00 15.66 16.52
CA SER A 66 2.16 16.75 16.01
C SER A 66 2.92 17.82 15.20
N VAL A 67 4.23 17.91 15.37
CA VAL A 67 5.06 18.90 14.66
C VAL A 67 5.77 18.26 13.47
N ARG A 68 6.36 17.07 13.66
CA ARG A 68 7.21 16.43 12.64
C ARG A 68 6.42 15.58 11.65
N ASP A 69 5.29 15.00 12.09
CA ASP A 69 4.49 14.12 11.25
C ASP A 69 3.33 14.86 10.55
N SER A 70 3.07 16.14 10.89
CA SER A 70 2.16 17.00 10.12
C SER A 70 2.85 17.55 8.85
N ASP A 71 3.32 16.65 7.97
CA ASP A 71 3.96 16.99 6.71
C ASP A 71 3.71 15.89 5.66
N TYR A 72 4.06 16.19 4.42
CA TYR A 72 3.87 15.30 3.26
C TYR A 72 4.64 13.98 3.38
N GLY A 73 5.87 13.98 3.87
CA GLY A 73 6.67 12.76 4.03
C GLY A 73 5.99 11.73 4.92
N PRO A 74 5.71 12.07 6.19
CA PRO A 74 5.03 11.18 7.11
C PRO A 74 3.66 10.72 6.63
N LEU A 75 2.77 11.65 6.28
CA LEU A 75 1.37 11.33 6.00
C LEU A 75 1.13 10.72 4.62
N ALA A 76 1.89 11.12 3.57
CA ALA A 76 1.66 10.60 2.23
C ALA A 76 2.38 9.28 1.94
N ILE A 77 3.57 9.08 2.50
CA ILE A 77 4.41 7.90 2.18
C ILE A 77 4.85 7.09 3.39
N GLY A 78 4.36 7.44 4.59
CA GLY A 78 4.54 6.64 5.80
C GLY A 78 5.90 6.81 6.48
N SER A 79 6.60 7.95 6.27
CA SER A 79 7.88 8.24 6.92
C SER A 79 7.67 8.81 8.33
N LEU A 80 6.86 8.13 9.16
CA LEU A 80 6.51 8.59 10.49
C LEU A 80 7.72 8.64 11.42
N THR A 81 7.77 9.67 12.28
CA THR A 81 8.88 9.91 13.22
C THR A 81 9.08 8.75 14.20
N ASN A 82 7.98 8.28 14.79
CA ASN A 82 7.99 7.18 15.76
C ASN A 82 7.45 5.87 15.16
N GLY A 83 7.03 5.88 13.88
CA GLY A 83 6.31 4.78 13.28
C GLY A 83 4.87 4.68 13.80
N ALA A 84 4.25 3.53 13.60
CA ALA A 84 2.95 3.16 14.17
C ALA A 84 3.00 1.71 14.63
N THR A 85 2.18 1.36 15.64
CA THR A 85 2.13 -0.03 16.11
C THR A 85 1.37 -0.92 15.12
N VAL A 86 1.72 -2.21 15.11
CA VAL A 86 1.00 -3.21 14.31
C VAL A 86 -0.47 -3.24 14.69
N LEU A 87 -0.77 -3.13 15.99
CA LEU A 87 -2.12 -3.14 16.51
C LEU A 87 -2.95 -1.96 15.99
N GLU A 88 -2.44 -0.72 16.12
CA GLU A 88 -3.15 0.48 15.66
C GLU A 88 -3.45 0.42 14.16
N LEU A 89 -2.44 0.11 13.35
CA LEU A 89 -2.64 0.03 11.89
C LEU A 89 -3.59 -1.10 11.50
N THR A 90 -3.50 -2.27 12.14
CA THR A 90 -4.41 -3.39 11.86
C THR A 90 -5.85 -3.05 12.24
N THR A 91 -6.04 -2.38 13.39
CA THR A 91 -7.35 -1.93 13.84
C THR A 91 -7.95 -0.88 12.89
N ALA A 92 -7.14 0.09 12.44
CA ALA A 92 -7.57 1.06 11.44
C ALA A 92 -8.01 0.40 10.13
N TYR A 93 -7.25 -0.59 9.66
CA TYR A 93 -7.58 -1.34 8.43
C TYR A 93 -8.86 -2.17 8.56
N ALA A 94 -9.26 -2.60 9.76
CA ALA A 94 -10.54 -3.28 9.97
C ALA A 94 -11.72 -2.45 9.49
N SER A 95 -11.63 -1.11 9.58
CA SER A 95 -12.67 -0.19 9.11
C SER A 95 -12.94 -0.29 7.60
N PHE A 96 -12.00 -0.79 6.81
CA PHE A 96 -12.20 -1.00 5.37
C PHE A 96 -12.93 -2.31 5.04
N GLY A 97 -13.09 -3.20 6.00
CA GLY A 97 -13.76 -4.49 5.82
C GLY A 97 -15.12 -4.61 6.53
N ASN A 98 -15.47 -3.63 7.36
CA ASN A 98 -16.66 -3.69 8.23
C ASN A 98 -17.66 -2.53 8.05
N GLY A 99 -17.58 -1.81 6.91
CA GLY A 99 -18.47 -0.69 6.64
C GLY A 99 -18.09 0.62 7.36
N GLY A 100 -16.82 0.80 7.75
CA GLY A 100 -16.30 2.07 8.27
C GLY A 100 -16.33 2.23 9.78
N SER A 101 -16.64 1.17 10.51
CA SER A 101 -16.65 1.20 11.98
C SER A 101 -15.26 0.98 12.55
N TYR A 102 -14.91 1.75 13.56
CA TYR A 102 -13.75 1.51 14.41
C TYR A 102 -14.19 0.91 15.73
N TYR A 103 -13.49 -0.14 16.17
CA TYR A 103 -13.67 -0.79 17.46
C TYR A 103 -12.36 -0.73 18.22
N GLU A 104 -12.39 -0.31 19.49
CA GLU A 104 -11.21 -0.38 20.35
C GLU A 104 -10.75 -1.85 20.47
N PRO A 105 -9.47 -2.17 20.16
CA PRO A 105 -9.00 -3.54 20.23
C PRO A 105 -8.88 -4.02 21.68
N TYR A 106 -9.22 -5.28 21.93
CA TYR A 106 -9.09 -5.90 23.25
C TYR A 106 -8.66 -7.37 23.12
N CYS A 107 -7.98 -7.88 24.16
CA CYS A 107 -7.49 -9.26 24.21
C CYS A 107 -8.27 -10.15 25.20
N TYR A 108 -9.28 -9.61 25.87
CA TYR A 108 -10.19 -10.33 26.77
C TYR A 108 -11.58 -9.74 26.65
N TYR A 109 -12.61 -10.57 26.70
CA TYR A 109 -14.00 -10.14 26.71
C TYR A 109 -14.60 -10.11 28.12
N LYS A 110 -14.06 -10.92 29.07
CA LYS A 110 -14.57 -11.00 30.43
C LYS A 110 -13.47 -11.40 31.42
N ILE A 111 -13.47 -10.74 32.59
CA ILE A 111 -12.64 -11.13 33.74
C ILE A 111 -13.58 -11.44 34.90
N LEU A 112 -13.38 -12.60 35.51
CA LEU A 112 -14.16 -13.07 36.66
C LEU A 112 -13.26 -13.11 37.89
N ASP A 113 -13.87 -12.91 39.09
CA ASP A 113 -13.20 -13.19 40.36
C ASP A 113 -13.18 -14.71 40.65
N SER A 114 -12.57 -15.10 41.79
CA SER A 114 -12.49 -16.50 42.22
C SER A 114 -13.85 -17.12 42.57
N GLN A 115 -14.90 -16.32 42.70
CA GLN A 115 -16.26 -16.74 43.02
C GLN A 115 -17.17 -16.79 41.77
N GLY A 116 -16.61 -16.41 40.61
CA GLY A 116 -17.33 -16.37 39.33
C GLY A 116 -18.12 -15.08 39.06
N ASN A 117 -17.96 -14.06 39.88
CA ASN A 117 -18.57 -12.75 39.63
C ASN A 117 -17.81 -12.01 38.54
N VAL A 118 -18.53 -11.28 37.72
CA VAL A 118 -17.95 -10.47 36.65
C VAL A 118 -17.29 -9.23 37.23
N LEU A 119 -15.95 -9.12 37.09
CA LEU A 119 -15.18 -7.93 37.45
C LEU A 119 -15.15 -6.93 36.29
N ILE A 120 -14.88 -7.44 35.07
CA ILE A 120 -14.83 -6.64 33.84
C ILE A 120 -15.51 -7.43 32.74
N GLU A 121 -16.33 -6.74 31.97
CA GLU A 121 -16.89 -7.26 30.72
C GLU A 121 -16.73 -6.21 29.63
N LYS A 122 -16.12 -6.59 28.53
CA LYS A 122 -15.98 -5.74 27.35
C LYS A 122 -17.22 -5.88 26.46
N ASP A 123 -17.74 -4.76 26.06
CA ASP A 123 -18.85 -4.64 25.13
C ASP A 123 -18.35 -3.82 23.93
N PRO A 124 -18.03 -4.46 22.79
CA PRO A 124 -17.49 -3.77 21.63
C PRO A 124 -18.39 -2.64 21.13
N GLU A 125 -19.72 -2.79 21.24
CA GLU A 125 -20.65 -1.78 20.77
C GLU A 125 -20.57 -0.47 21.58
N LYS A 126 -20.08 -0.53 22.82
CA LYS A 126 -19.88 0.68 23.65
C LYS A 126 -18.64 1.49 23.26
N THR A 127 -17.66 0.84 22.61
CA THR A 127 -16.41 1.49 22.17
C THR A 127 -16.39 1.72 20.66
N LYS A 128 -17.47 1.34 19.97
CA LYS A 128 -17.64 1.56 18.55
C LYS A 128 -17.73 3.04 18.21
N SER A 129 -16.96 3.47 17.23
CA SER A 129 -17.10 4.78 16.59
C SER A 129 -17.14 4.66 15.07
N THR A 130 -17.59 5.70 14.40
CA THR A 130 -17.59 5.76 12.93
C THR A 130 -16.30 6.38 12.47
N ALA A 131 -15.40 5.59 11.90
CA ALA A 131 -14.14 6.08 11.31
C ALA A 131 -14.37 6.62 9.89
N LEU A 132 -15.20 5.96 9.10
CA LEU A 132 -15.52 6.31 7.71
C LEU A 132 -17.03 6.16 7.48
N SER A 133 -17.58 6.87 6.49
CA SER A 133 -18.89 6.51 5.99
C SER A 133 -18.85 5.12 5.36
N GLU A 134 -19.98 4.41 5.40
CA GLU A 134 -20.08 3.07 4.84
C GLU A 134 -19.66 3.03 3.35
N ASN A 135 -20.18 3.97 2.55
CA ASN A 135 -19.84 4.07 1.13
C ASN A 135 -18.33 4.30 0.92
N THR A 136 -17.70 5.19 1.70
CA THR A 136 -16.25 5.44 1.62
C THR A 136 -15.46 4.19 1.97
N SER A 137 -15.88 3.47 3.01
CA SER A 137 -15.25 2.20 3.41
C SER A 137 -15.30 1.17 2.27
N TRP A 138 -16.48 0.95 1.67
CA TRP A 138 -16.63 -0.02 0.59
C TRP A 138 -15.91 0.39 -0.70
N VAL A 139 -15.87 1.68 -1.05
CA VAL A 139 -15.04 2.16 -2.17
C VAL A 139 -13.56 1.87 -1.88
N MET A 140 -13.08 2.17 -0.67
CA MET A 140 -11.70 1.90 -0.28
C MET A 140 -11.38 0.39 -0.26
N ASN A 141 -12.32 -0.43 0.22
CA ASN A 141 -12.21 -1.89 0.15
C ASN A 141 -12.00 -2.37 -1.30
N LYS A 142 -12.84 -1.92 -2.24
CA LYS A 142 -12.70 -2.27 -3.66
C LYS A 142 -11.37 -1.79 -4.25
N LEU A 143 -10.89 -0.61 -3.88
CA LEU A 143 -9.56 -0.11 -4.30
C LEU A 143 -8.44 -0.98 -3.74
N LEU A 144 -8.49 -1.37 -2.46
CA LEU A 144 -7.49 -2.23 -1.83
C LEU A 144 -7.53 -3.68 -2.36
N GLN A 145 -8.69 -4.18 -2.80
CA GLN A 145 -8.77 -5.45 -3.52
C GLN A 145 -7.97 -5.43 -4.83
N THR A 146 -7.85 -4.27 -5.50
CA THR A 146 -7.02 -4.19 -6.71
C THR A 146 -5.53 -4.34 -6.43
N VAL A 147 -5.07 -4.00 -5.22
CA VAL A 147 -3.69 -4.32 -4.78
C VAL A 147 -3.45 -5.83 -4.80
N MET A 148 -4.46 -6.62 -4.40
CA MET A 148 -4.38 -8.08 -4.32
C MET A 148 -4.61 -8.78 -5.67
N THR A 149 -5.31 -8.14 -6.61
CA THR A 149 -5.66 -8.76 -7.90
C THR A 149 -4.74 -8.36 -9.04
N GLU A 150 -4.21 -7.15 -9.03
CA GLU A 150 -3.42 -6.58 -10.13
C GLU A 150 -2.20 -5.74 -9.67
N GLY A 151 -1.99 -5.62 -8.36
CA GLY A 151 -0.97 -4.77 -7.76
C GLY A 151 0.15 -5.52 -7.03
N THR A 152 0.76 -4.84 -6.06
CA THR A 152 1.91 -5.32 -5.28
C THR A 152 1.57 -6.50 -4.36
N GLY A 153 0.29 -6.78 -4.13
CA GLY A 153 -0.20 -7.86 -3.26
C GLY A 153 -0.60 -9.15 -3.98
N THR A 154 -0.47 -9.23 -5.29
CA THR A 154 -0.98 -10.37 -6.11
C THR A 154 -0.48 -11.74 -5.65
N THR A 155 0.75 -11.82 -5.13
CA THR A 155 1.36 -13.04 -4.62
C THR A 155 0.71 -13.53 -3.32
N TYR A 156 0.06 -12.66 -2.57
CA TYR A 156 -0.47 -12.95 -1.23
C TYR A 156 -1.99 -13.19 -1.20
N LYS A 157 -2.66 -13.14 -2.35
CA LYS A 157 -4.10 -13.41 -2.42
C LYS A 157 -4.45 -14.83 -1.99
N LEU A 158 -5.62 -15.00 -1.38
CA LEU A 158 -6.19 -16.30 -1.06
C LEU A 158 -6.98 -16.84 -2.25
N SER A 159 -7.00 -18.16 -2.40
CA SER A 159 -7.80 -18.80 -3.43
C SER A 159 -9.25 -18.92 -2.96
N GLY A 160 -10.20 -18.45 -3.75
CA GLY A 160 -11.63 -18.58 -3.45
C GLY A 160 -12.18 -17.62 -2.39
N ILE A 161 -11.33 -16.79 -1.79
CA ILE A 161 -11.74 -15.83 -0.75
C ILE A 161 -11.33 -14.43 -1.19
N GLU A 162 -12.27 -13.50 -1.20
CA GLU A 162 -11.98 -12.10 -1.46
C GLU A 162 -11.09 -11.54 -0.34
N CYS A 163 -10.07 -10.78 -0.73
CA CYS A 163 -9.19 -10.12 0.22
C CYS A 163 -8.75 -8.76 -0.28
N PHE A 164 -8.59 -7.85 0.63
CA PHE A 164 -7.94 -6.57 0.41
C PHE A 164 -6.60 -6.52 1.15
N GLY A 165 -5.69 -5.64 0.76
CA GLY A 165 -4.43 -5.51 1.47
C GLY A 165 -3.52 -4.44 0.91
N LYS A 166 -2.43 -4.17 1.64
CA LYS A 166 -1.41 -3.21 1.25
C LYS A 166 -0.04 -3.64 1.76
N THR A 167 0.93 -3.55 0.89
CA THR A 167 2.35 -3.69 1.23
C THR A 167 2.94 -2.37 1.72
N GLY A 168 3.91 -2.44 2.61
CA GLY A 168 4.75 -1.31 3.02
C GLY A 168 6.23 -1.70 3.00
N THR A 169 7.06 -0.76 2.57
CA THR A 169 8.52 -0.89 2.58
C THR A 169 9.10 0.47 2.87
N THR A 170 9.88 0.60 3.94
CA THR A 170 10.57 1.84 4.24
C THR A 170 11.84 1.98 3.40
N ASN A 171 12.31 3.23 3.27
CA ASN A 171 13.62 3.51 2.69
C ASN A 171 14.70 2.69 3.39
N ASP A 172 15.74 2.30 2.68
CA ASP A 172 16.83 1.45 3.16
C ASP A 172 16.37 0.07 3.65
N ASN A 173 15.16 -0.36 3.27
CA ASN A 173 14.60 -1.68 3.62
C ASN A 173 14.63 -2.00 5.12
N LYS A 174 14.38 -1.03 5.99
CA LYS A 174 14.40 -1.24 7.44
C LYS A 174 13.14 -1.94 7.95
N ASP A 175 12.02 -1.70 7.27
CA ASP A 175 10.72 -2.27 7.62
C ASP A 175 10.02 -2.86 6.41
N ARG A 176 9.38 -3.99 6.61
CA ARG A 176 8.49 -4.64 5.67
C ARG A 176 7.13 -4.81 6.33
N TRP A 177 6.11 -4.31 5.69
CA TRP A 177 4.75 -4.37 6.17
C TRP A 177 3.83 -5.09 5.20
N PHE A 178 2.87 -5.76 5.74
CA PHE A 178 1.66 -6.16 5.04
C PHE A 178 0.49 -6.12 6.01
N ILE A 179 -0.58 -5.42 5.62
CA ILE A 179 -1.85 -5.47 6.32
C ILE A 179 -2.91 -5.83 5.29
N GLY A 180 -3.75 -6.80 5.63
CA GLY A 180 -4.81 -7.23 4.77
C GLY A 180 -5.96 -7.85 5.54
N GLY A 181 -7.12 -7.87 4.91
CA GLY A 181 -8.33 -8.45 5.47
C GLY A 181 -9.08 -9.29 4.46
N THR A 182 -9.90 -10.15 5.01
CA THR A 182 -10.93 -10.97 4.37
C THR A 182 -12.29 -10.54 4.91
N PRO A 183 -13.41 -11.11 4.49
CA PRO A 183 -14.71 -10.78 5.08
C PRO A 183 -14.80 -10.96 6.59
N ASP A 184 -14.09 -11.97 7.14
CA ASP A 184 -14.17 -12.32 8.56
C ASP A 184 -13.01 -11.83 9.41
N PHE A 185 -11.84 -11.57 8.81
CA PHE A 185 -10.60 -11.32 9.56
C PHE A 185 -9.78 -10.19 8.96
N VAL A 186 -9.09 -9.47 9.82
CA VAL A 186 -8.00 -8.55 9.45
C VAL A 186 -6.73 -8.97 10.19
N ALA A 187 -5.60 -8.91 9.51
CA ALA A 187 -4.30 -9.18 10.13
C ALA A 187 -3.24 -8.23 9.60
N GLY A 188 -2.33 -7.83 10.47
CA GLY A 188 -1.18 -7.02 10.14
C GLY A 188 0.11 -7.76 10.49
N VAL A 189 1.11 -7.67 9.62
CA VAL A 189 2.44 -8.24 9.84
C VAL A 189 3.49 -7.18 9.59
N TRP A 190 4.33 -6.98 10.56
CA TRP A 190 5.56 -6.19 10.46
C TRP A 190 6.77 -7.11 10.56
N TYR A 191 7.74 -6.87 9.70
CA TYR A 191 9.03 -7.56 9.69
C TYR A 191 10.15 -6.53 9.68
N GLY A 192 10.91 -6.47 10.76
CA GLY A 192 11.93 -5.46 10.98
C GLY A 192 12.72 -5.74 12.27
N TYR A 193 13.45 -4.73 12.72
CA TYR A 193 14.19 -4.76 13.98
C TYR A 193 13.73 -3.61 14.87
N ASP A 194 13.61 -3.83 16.17
CA ASP A 194 13.25 -2.79 17.16
C ASP A 194 14.18 -1.58 17.09
N LYS A 195 15.47 -1.81 16.85
CA LYS A 195 16.42 -0.75 16.47
C LYS A 195 16.54 -0.76 14.94
N PRO A 196 16.04 0.28 14.25
CA PRO A 196 15.96 0.29 12.80
C PRO A 196 17.32 0.01 12.14
N LYS A 197 17.39 -1.09 11.41
CA LYS A 197 18.52 -1.47 10.55
C LYS A 197 17.98 -2.18 9.32
N GLU A 198 18.77 -2.21 8.26
CA GLU A 198 18.39 -2.89 7.04
C GLU A 198 18.06 -4.37 7.29
N VAL A 199 16.88 -4.79 6.84
CA VAL A 199 16.51 -6.20 6.74
C VAL A 199 16.89 -6.64 5.34
N PHE A 200 17.59 -7.73 5.19
CA PHE A 200 18.16 -8.29 3.97
C PHE A 200 17.73 -7.65 2.63
N TYR A 201 18.69 -7.21 1.85
CA TYR A 201 18.54 -6.40 0.65
C TYR A 201 17.57 -6.95 -0.42
N ASN A 202 17.38 -8.26 -0.54
CA ASN A 202 16.61 -8.89 -1.62
C ASN A 202 15.50 -9.82 -1.14
N LEU A 203 14.71 -9.40 -0.15
CA LEU A 203 13.53 -10.18 0.23
C LEU A 203 12.38 -9.97 -0.78
N SER A 204 12.35 -10.82 -1.79
CA SER A 204 11.22 -10.94 -2.70
C SER A 204 10.79 -12.41 -2.75
N PRO A 205 9.53 -12.70 -2.50
CA PRO A 205 8.43 -11.80 -2.12
C PRO A 205 8.60 -11.17 -0.74
N ASN A 206 7.84 -10.09 -0.45
CA ASN A 206 7.83 -9.42 0.87
C ASN A 206 7.45 -10.44 1.97
N PRO A 207 8.32 -10.66 2.99
CA PRO A 207 8.10 -11.68 4.02
C PRO A 207 6.82 -11.44 4.82
N SER A 208 6.45 -10.21 5.08
CA SER A 208 5.22 -9.88 5.81
C SER A 208 3.98 -10.33 5.05
N GLY A 209 3.94 -10.15 3.73
CA GLY A 209 2.86 -10.66 2.90
C GLY A 209 2.82 -12.20 2.85
N THR A 210 3.99 -12.84 2.81
CA THR A 210 4.09 -14.29 2.83
C THR A 210 3.58 -14.86 4.17
N ILE A 211 3.98 -14.28 5.29
CA ILE A 211 3.50 -14.68 6.63
C ILE A 211 1.98 -14.48 6.71
N TRP A 212 1.48 -13.32 6.29
CA TRP A 212 0.04 -13.04 6.27
C TRP A 212 -0.73 -14.09 5.46
N ASN A 213 -0.29 -14.39 4.24
CA ASN A 213 -0.94 -15.38 3.38
C ASN A 213 -0.95 -16.77 4.02
N THR A 214 0.18 -17.22 4.59
CA THR A 214 0.29 -18.52 5.26
C THR A 214 -0.65 -18.60 6.44
N VAL A 215 -0.63 -17.61 7.34
CA VAL A 215 -1.50 -17.59 8.53
C VAL A 215 -2.97 -17.57 8.14
N MET A 216 -3.37 -16.68 7.22
CA MET A 216 -4.77 -16.59 6.81
C MET A 216 -5.26 -17.86 6.13
N LYS A 217 -4.42 -18.50 5.32
CA LYS A 217 -4.73 -19.79 4.72
C LYS A 217 -4.97 -20.86 5.78
N GLU A 218 -4.09 -20.99 6.76
CA GLU A 218 -4.26 -21.93 7.87
C GLU A 218 -5.51 -21.64 8.71
N VAL A 219 -5.85 -20.38 8.93
CA VAL A 219 -7.09 -19.98 9.63
C VAL A 219 -8.32 -20.55 8.91
N TYR A 220 -8.44 -20.34 7.60
CA TYR A 220 -9.57 -20.85 6.83
C TYR A 220 -9.59 -22.38 6.73
N GLU A 221 -8.44 -23.02 6.54
CA GLU A 221 -8.32 -24.49 6.60
C GLU A 221 -8.81 -25.04 7.96
N LYS A 222 -8.46 -24.38 9.06
CA LYS A 222 -8.95 -24.78 10.40
C LYS A 222 -10.44 -24.55 10.60
N LEU A 223 -11.03 -23.52 10.00
CA LEU A 223 -12.47 -23.30 10.04
C LEU A 223 -13.20 -24.42 9.28
N GLU A 224 -12.71 -24.80 8.09
CA GLU A 224 -13.23 -25.92 7.31
C GLU A 224 -13.13 -27.23 8.09
N GLU A 225 -11.96 -27.57 8.63
CA GLU A 225 -11.75 -28.78 9.44
C GLU A 225 -12.73 -28.86 10.64
N LYS A 226 -13.06 -27.72 11.24
CA LYS A 226 -13.98 -27.62 12.39
C LYS A 226 -15.44 -27.44 11.98
N ASN A 227 -15.77 -27.51 10.71
CA ASN A 227 -17.10 -27.24 10.15
C ASN A 227 -17.70 -25.90 10.65
N LYS A 228 -16.86 -24.85 10.72
CA LYS A 228 -17.30 -23.50 11.03
C LYS A 228 -17.64 -22.76 9.74
N SER A 229 -18.76 -22.02 9.77
CA SER A 229 -19.11 -21.13 8.67
C SER A 229 -18.15 -19.94 8.59
N PHE A 230 -17.88 -19.49 7.39
CA PHE A 230 -17.13 -18.26 7.11
C PHE A 230 -17.61 -17.67 5.78
N GLU A 231 -17.34 -16.37 5.59
CA GLU A 231 -17.69 -15.66 4.38
C GLU A 231 -16.53 -15.67 3.38
N THR A 232 -16.83 -15.82 2.10
CA THR A 232 -15.83 -15.81 1.02
C THR A 232 -15.81 -14.52 0.23
N LYS A 233 -16.85 -13.69 0.39
CA LYS A 233 -17.02 -12.41 -0.30
C LYS A 233 -17.41 -11.32 0.66
N PHE A 234 -16.94 -10.11 0.42
CA PHE A 234 -17.43 -8.95 1.13
C PHE A 234 -18.89 -8.68 0.80
N PRO A 235 -19.66 -8.10 1.73
CA PRO A 235 -21.03 -7.70 1.47
C PRO A 235 -21.10 -6.76 0.26
N GLU A 236 -22.15 -6.89 -0.52
CA GLU A 236 -22.49 -5.91 -1.54
C GLU A 236 -23.19 -4.72 -0.87
N SER A 237 -22.87 -3.52 -1.32
CA SER A 237 -23.47 -2.28 -0.83
C SER A 237 -24.15 -1.56 -1.98
N ASP A 238 -25.43 -1.18 -1.78
CA ASP A 238 -26.18 -0.35 -2.73
C ASP A 238 -25.63 1.09 -2.78
N GLY A 239 -24.80 1.48 -1.80
CA GLY A 239 -24.17 2.80 -1.71
C GLY A 239 -22.96 2.96 -2.67
N ILE A 240 -22.52 1.90 -3.34
CA ILE A 240 -21.42 1.98 -4.29
C ILE A 240 -21.81 1.42 -5.66
N VAL A 241 -21.22 1.98 -6.71
CA VAL A 241 -21.51 1.57 -8.08
C VAL A 241 -20.26 1.53 -8.93
N ARG A 242 -20.19 0.53 -9.81
CA ARG A 242 -19.16 0.44 -10.84
C ARG A 242 -19.61 1.19 -12.09
N LYS A 243 -18.90 2.24 -12.46
CA LYS A 243 -19.19 3.06 -13.65
C LYS A 243 -18.00 3.14 -14.58
N SER A 244 -18.29 3.23 -15.88
CA SER A 244 -17.29 3.48 -16.91
C SER A 244 -16.88 4.96 -16.91
N TYR A 245 -15.58 5.23 -17.12
CA TYR A 245 -15.04 6.58 -17.14
C TYR A 245 -14.23 6.87 -18.42
N CYS A 246 -14.07 8.14 -18.71
CA CYS A 246 -13.24 8.61 -19.81
C CYS A 246 -11.75 8.55 -19.44
N ARG A 247 -10.96 7.80 -20.20
CA ARG A 247 -9.51 7.64 -19.99
C ARG A 247 -8.72 8.96 -20.12
N SER A 248 -9.30 9.99 -20.74
CA SER A 248 -8.63 11.29 -20.91
C SER A 248 -8.85 12.26 -19.78
N CYS A 249 -10.02 12.24 -19.09
CA CYS A 249 -10.36 13.22 -18.07
C CYS A 249 -10.89 12.63 -16.74
N GLY A 250 -11.06 11.32 -16.66
CA GLY A 250 -11.57 10.64 -15.46
C GLY A 250 -13.08 10.81 -15.20
N LYS A 251 -13.79 11.64 -15.98
CA LYS A 251 -15.24 11.84 -15.85
C LYS A 251 -16.02 10.65 -16.41
N LEU A 252 -17.28 10.49 -16.01
CA LEU A 252 -18.11 9.37 -16.46
C LEU A 252 -18.29 9.38 -17.98
N ARG A 253 -18.12 8.23 -18.62
CA ARG A 253 -18.33 8.04 -20.04
C ARG A 253 -18.57 6.58 -20.35
N SER A 254 -19.68 6.26 -20.99
CA SER A 254 -20.04 4.90 -21.39
C SER A 254 -19.12 4.37 -22.51
N GLY A 255 -18.94 3.05 -22.56
CA GLY A 255 -18.30 2.37 -23.69
C GLY A 255 -16.79 2.52 -23.81
N THR A 256 -16.09 2.97 -22.76
CA THR A 256 -14.63 3.19 -22.79
C THR A 256 -13.81 1.95 -22.43
N GLY A 257 -14.45 0.91 -21.84
CA GLY A 257 -13.77 -0.26 -21.28
C GLY A 257 -12.98 0.00 -20.00
N ALA A 258 -12.94 1.26 -19.52
CA ALA A 258 -12.33 1.63 -18.25
C ALA A 258 -13.40 1.82 -17.19
N TYR A 259 -13.22 1.22 -16.01
CA TYR A 259 -14.22 1.20 -14.94
C TYR A 259 -13.58 1.61 -13.61
N GLY A 260 -14.33 2.37 -12.80
CA GLY A 260 -14.02 2.72 -11.43
C GLY A 260 -15.19 2.43 -10.50
N TRP A 261 -14.91 2.39 -9.20
CA TRP A 261 -15.90 2.31 -8.15
C TRP A 261 -16.16 3.69 -7.58
N TYR A 262 -17.42 4.01 -7.34
CA TYR A 262 -17.87 5.33 -6.92
C TYR A 262 -18.95 5.20 -5.86
N ASP A 263 -18.97 6.16 -4.95
CA ASP A 263 -20.09 6.42 -4.09
C ASP A 263 -21.27 6.94 -4.94
N VAL A 264 -22.46 6.37 -4.76
CA VAL A 264 -23.65 6.74 -5.55
C VAL A 264 -24.06 8.19 -5.34
N ASP A 265 -23.77 8.73 -4.14
CA ASP A 265 -24.11 10.10 -3.76
C ASP A 265 -23.06 11.12 -4.22
N ASN A 266 -21.89 10.64 -4.71
CA ASN A 266 -20.77 11.49 -5.12
C ASN A 266 -20.18 11.07 -6.45
N LEU A 267 -21.01 10.96 -7.48
CA LEU A 267 -20.59 10.57 -8.81
C LEU A 267 -19.84 11.69 -9.54
N PRO A 268 -18.76 11.40 -10.26
CA PRO A 268 -18.13 12.38 -11.15
C PRO A 268 -19.08 12.87 -12.23
N ALA A 269 -18.90 14.12 -12.67
CA ALA A 269 -19.66 14.67 -13.80
C ALA A 269 -19.44 13.86 -15.08
N ASN A 270 -20.37 13.94 -16.03
CA ASN A 270 -20.23 13.31 -17.32
C ASN A 270 -19.14 14.00 -18.17
N CYS A 271 -18.45 13.19 -18.98
CA CYS A 271 -17.48 13.67 -19.94
C CYS A 271 -18.15 14.38 -21.11
N THR A 272 -17.69 15.57 -21.46
CA THR A 272 -18.22 16.38 -22.57
C THR A 272 -17.64 16.02 -23.94
N GLY A 273 -16.67 15.10 -24.01
CA GLY A 273 -16.14 14.56 -25.26
C GLY A 273 -14.97 15.33 -25.88
N ASN A 274 -14.73 16.59 -25.51
CA ASN A 274 -13.63 17.38 -26.06
C ASN A 274 -12.36 17.23 -25.22
N HIS A 275 -11.40 16.44 -25.71
CA HIS A 275 -10.09 16.27 -25.05
C HIS A 275 -8.96 16.52 -26.03
N SER A 276 -8.13 17.48 -25.73
CA SER A 276 -6.85 17.71 -26.40
C SER A 276 -5.75 17.06 -25.53
N GLY A 277 -5.34 15.82 -25.90
CA GLY A 277 -4.09 15.18 -25.44
C GLY A 277 -4.12 14.44 -24.10
N GLY A 278 -3.50 13.28 -24.07
CA GLY A 278 -3.07 12.54 -22.88
C GLY A 278 -4.17 11.68 -22.20
N GLY A 279 -4.21 10.39 -22.49
CA GLY A 279 -5.08 9.44 -21.76
C GLY A 279 -4.55 9.10 -20.37
N TYR A 280 -5.47 8.75 -19.45
CA TYR A 280 -5.12 8.15 -18.15
C TYR A 280 -4.67 6.69 -18.36
N TYR A 281 -3.65 6.29 -17.65
CA TYR A 281 -3.20 4.90 -17.60
C TYR A 281 -4.06 4.15 -16.57
N ASP A 282 -4.56 2.96 -16.93
CA ASP A 282 -5.20 2.02 -16.01
C ASP A 282 -4.70 0.60 -16.27
N SER A 283 -4.86 -0.27 -15.29
CA SER A 283 -4.41 -1.66 -15.32
C SER A 283 -5.07 -2.52 -16.39
N ASN A 284 -6.20 -2.09 -16.95
CA ASN A 284 -6.90 -2.82 -18.01
C ASN A 284 -6.35 -2.53 -19.42
N SER A 285 -5.33 -1.67 -19.56
CA SER A 285 -4.79 -1.26 -20.85
C SER A 285 -3.65 -2.13 -21.40
N ASP A 286 -3.14 -3.08 -20.60
CA ASP A 286 -1.99 -3.90 -21.01
C ASP A 286 -2.32 -5.06 -21.99
N ASN A 287 -3.60 -5.26 -22.38
CA ASN A 287 -4.01 -6.40 -23.18
C ASN A 287 -4.61 -6.06 -24.56
N SER A 288 -4.24 -4.92 -25.16
CA SER A 288 -4.57 -4.68 -26.56
C SER A 288 -3.45 -3.93 -27.28
N SER A 289 -2.39 -4.66 -27.61
CA SER A 289 -1.50 -4.29 -28.74
C SER A 289 -2.14 -4.78 -30.03
N GLU A 290 -3.09 -4.04 -30.56
CA GLU A 290 -3.42 -4.17 -31.99
C GLU A 290 -2.77 -3.02 -32.76
N ASN A 291 -1.86 -3.45 -33.63
CA ASN A 291 -1.28 -2.71 -34.74
C ASN A 291 -2.35 -1.97 -35.55
N THR A 292 -2.31 -0.65 -35.50
CA THR A 292 -2.85 0.13 -36.64
C THR A 292 -1.73 1.04 -37.16
N THR A 293 -1.03 0.50 -38.13
CA THR A 293 -0.27 1.25 -39.13
C THR A 293 -1.22 2.18 -39.88
N SER A 294 -1.14 3.46 -39.59
CA SER A 294 -1.66 4.49 -40.46
C SER A 294 -0.51 5.09 -41.25
N ALA A 295 -0.38 4.65 -42.48
CA ALA A 295 0.46 5.28 -43.47
C ALA A 295 -0.05 6.70 -43.73
N SER A 296 0.81 7.68 -43.55
CA SER A 296 0.65 8.99 -44.18
C SER A 296 1.91 9.28 -44.96
N ASN A 297 1.74 9.20 -46.30
CA ASN A 297 2.71 9.67 -47.26
C ASN A 297 2.98 11.18 -47.07
N ASN A 298 4.22 11.58 -47.02
CA ASN A 298 4.61 12.74 -47.82
C ASN A 298 6.10 12.68 -48.20
N SER A 299 6.30 12.92 -49.46
CA SER A 299 7.50 12.88 -50.25
C SER A 299 8.48 14.02 -49.95
N GLY A 300 9.78 13.73 -50.08
CA GLY A 300 10.64 14.77 -50.62
C GLY A 300 12.05 14.91 -50.06
N LYS A 301 12.96 14.37 -50.84
CA LYS A 301 14.35 14.79 -51.14
C LYS A 301 15.52 14.29 -50.32
N LYS A 302 16.34 13.61 -51.14
CA LYS A 302 17.73 13.17 -51.02
C LYS A 302 18.70 14.25 -50.50
N ASN A 303 19.68 13.84 -49.74
CA ASN A 303 21.08 13.94 -50.24
C ASN A 303 22.02 13.02 -49.47
N ASP A 304 22.92 12.43 -50.26
CA ASP A 304 24.00 11.54 -49.92
C ASP A 304 25.11 12.22 -49.06
N ASN A 305 25.77 11.51 -48.20
CA ASN A 305 27.19 11.16 -48.40
C ASN A 305 27.72 10.32 -47.21
N SER A 306 28.17 9.18 -47.56
CA SER A 306 29.30 8.32 -47.20
C SER A 306 30.37 8.87 -46.23
N THR A 307 30.87 8.06 -45.32
CA THR A 307 32.13 7.34 -45.37
C THR A 307 32.46 6.73 -43.99
N THR A 308 32.56 5.47 -43.95
CA THR A 308 33.63 4.49 -43.64
C THR A 308 34.49 4.67 -42.38
N ALA A 309 34.59 3.52 -41.73
CA ALA A 309 35.79 2.82 -41.22
C ALA A 309 36.14 3.03 -39.72
N GLU A 310 36.01 1.97 -39.00
CA GLU A 310 37.03 0.98 -38.56
C GLU A 310 37.81 1.34 -37.28
N ASN A 311 37.69 0.43 -36.41
CA ASN A 311 38.68 -0.48 -35.78
C ASN A 311 39.15 -0.19 -34.35
N THR A 312 38.89 -1.20 -33.54
CA THR A 312 39.75 -1.92 -32.58
C THR A 312 40.54 -1.13 -31.51
N THR A 313 40.44 -1.47 -30.27
CA THR A 313 41.38 -2.37 -29.57
C THR A 313 41.02 -2.57 -28.10
N GLU A 314 41.12 -3.83 -27.68
CA GLU A 314 41.17 -4.30 -26.28
C GLU A 314 42.30 -3.67 -25.49
N GLN A 315 42.12 -3.47 -24.19
CA GLN A 315 43.22 -3.75 -23.24
C GLN A 315 42.69 -4.05 -21.83
N THR A 316 42.96 -5.27 -21.43
CA THR A 316 43.01 -5.82 -20.08
C THR A 316 44.09 -5.12 -19.23
N SER A 317 43.80 -4.90 -17.94
CA SER A 317 44.84 -4.97 -16.92
C SER A 317 44.30 -5.33 -15.54
N GLN A 318 45.00 -6.24 -14.94
CA GLN A 318 44.87 -7.02 -13.73
C GLN A 318 44.89 -6.21 -12.42
N ALA A 319 44.29 -6.86 -11.46
CA ALA A 319 44.46 -6.94 -10.02
C ALA A 319 45.61 -6.17 -9.34
N ASP A 320 45.28 -5.56 -8.20
CA ASP A 320 46.20 -5.59 -7.07
C ASP A 320 45.48 -5.76 -5.74
N THR A 321 45.89 -6.78 -5.02
CA THR A 321 45.48 -7.19 -3.68
C THR A 321 46.29 -6.45 -2.65
N THR A 322 45.63 -5.77 -1.69
CA THR A 322 46.31 -5.40 -0.45
C THR A 322 45.47 -5.73 0.75
N GLN A 323 45.88 -6.74 1.47
CA GLN A 323 45.45 -7.09 2.83
C GLN A 323 45.91 -6.02 3.83
N ALA A 324 45.09 -5.66 4.79
CA ALA A 324 45.51 -5.05 6.05
C ALA A 324 44.82 -5.72 7.24
N PRO A 325 45.40 -5.69 8.44
CA PRO A 325 45.35 -6.80 9.38
C PRO A 325 44.23 -6.70 10.41
N ALA A 326 43.89 -7.86 10.95
CA ALA A 326 42.94 -8.10 12.04
C ALA A 326 43.38 -7.41 13.35
N THR A 327 42.45 -6.73 14.01
CA THR A 327 42.62 -6.30 15.39
C THR A 327 41.61 -7.06 16.27
N GLU A 328 42.14 -7.78 17.24
CA GLU A 328 41.41 -8.56 18.22
C GLU A 328 40.56 -7.66 19.14
N ALA A 329 39.34 -8.14 19.49
CA ALA A 329 38.47 -7.55 20.48
C ALA A 329 38.68 -8.25 21.84
N PRO A 330 38.61 -7.52 22.96
CA PRO A 330 38.73 -8.15 24.27
C PRO A 330 37.38 -8.73 24.73
N SER A 331 37.45 -9.94 25.22
CA SER A 331 36.38 -10.66 25.92
C SER A 331 36.09 -10.01 27.27
N THR A 332 34.80 -9.79 27.55
CA THR A 332 34.34 -9.47 28.93
C THR A 332 33.29 -10.51 29.32
N GLU A 333 33.62 -11.29 30.32
CA GLU A 333 32.75 -12.26 31.01
C GLU A 333 31.57 -11.54 31.67
N ALA A 334 30.36 -12.11 31.50
CA ALA A 334 29.16 -11.72 32.22
C ALA A 334 29.01 -12.58 33.48
N GLN A 335 28.92 -11.96 34.64
CA GLN A 335 28.48 -12.60 35.87
C GLN A 335 26.95 -12.64 35.95
N PRO A 336 26.34 -13.66 36.58
CA PRO A 336 24.90 -13.78 36.72
C PRO A 336 24.37 -12.91 37.88
N ALA A 337 23.23 -12.24 37.63
CA ALA A 337 22.50 -11.49 38.66
C ALA A 337 21.58 -12.41 39.46
N GLU A 338 21.67 -12.30 40.78
CA GLU A 338 20.85 -12.98 41.75
C GLU A 338 19.41 -12.48 41.80
N ASN A 339 18.50 -13.40 42.04
CA ASN A 339 17.09 -13.19 42.37
C ASN A 339 16.95 -12.43 43.70
N VAL A 340 16.16 -11.37 43.73
CA VAL A 340 15.53 -10.86 44.96
C VAL A 340 14.01 -10.87 44.75
N VAL A 341 13.36 -11.75 45.53
CA VAL A 341 11.91 -11.78 45.79
C VAL A 341 11.64 -10.81 46.92
N GLN A 342 10.74 -9.86 46.71
CA GLN A 342 9.78 -9.38 47.71
C GLN A 342 8.52 -8.87 46.99
#